data_f797bfdfe57789843e81469adb5f6244
#
_entry.id   f797bfdfe57789843e81469adb5f6244
#
_cell.length_a   1.000
_cell.length_b   1.000
_cell.length_c   1.000
_cell.angle_alpha   90.00
_cell.angle_beta   90.00
_cell.angle_gamma   90.00
#
_symmetry.space_group_name_H-M   'P 1'
#
loop_
_entity.id
_entity.type
_entity.pdbx_description
1 polymer ?
#
loop_
_entity_poly.entity_id
_entity_poly.type
_entity_poly.pdbx_seq_one_letter_code
_entity_poly.pdbx_strand_id
1 'polypeptide(L)' 'MYNRFCKRLQEVLNILKSERKQLILERIQAQQYVRLEELVEILETSESTVRRDLDELENEGKLRRVHGGAE' A
#
# COMPACT_ATOMS: atom_id res chain seq x y z
N MET A 1 -12.79 21.48 18.61
CA MET A 1 -11.58 21.94 17.96
C MET A 1 -10.61 20.83 17.66
N TYR A 2 -10.28 20.05 18.64
CA TYR A 2 -9.39 18.94 18.39
C TYR A 2 -9.98 17.92 17.42
N ASN A 3 -11.31 17.84 17.34
CA ASN A 3 -11.98 16.95 16.39
C ASN A 3 -11.64 17.32 14.95
N ARG A 4 -11.57 18.61 14.69
CA ARG A 4 -11.20 19.10 13.35
C ARG A 4 -9.79 18.68 13.01
N PHE A 5 -8.89 18.78 13.98
CA PHE A 5 -7.50 18.40 13.78
C PHE A 5 -7.39 16.89 13.51
N CYS A 6 -8.10 16.09 14.29
CA CYS A 6 -8.10 14.63 14.10
C CYS A 6 -8.67 14.24 12.74
N LYS A 7 -9.70 14.94 12.31
CA LYS A 7 -10.31 14.66 11.02
C LYS A 7 -9.35 14.93 9.88
N ARG A 8 -8.62 16.04 9.97
CA ARG A 8 -7.64 16.38 8.95
C ARG A 8 -6.53 15.33 8.90
N LEU A 9 -6.06 14.89 10.05
CA LEU A 9 -5.04 13.86 10.12
C LEU A 9 -5.54 12.57 9.47
N GLN A 10 -6.78 12.20 9.73
CA GLN A 10 -7.36 11.02 9.14
C GLN A 10 -7.43 11.11 7.63
N GLU A 11 -7.78 12.29 7.11
CA GLU A 11 -7.83 12.51 5.67
C GLU A 11 -6.45 12.37 5.04
N VAL A 12 -5.42 12.90 5.68
CA VAL A 12 -4.05 12.79 5.20
C VAL A 12 -3.62 11.33 5.17
N LEU A 13 -3.92 10.58 6.22
CA LEU A 13 -3.57 9.17 6.28
C LEU A 13 -4.26 8.37 5.18
N ASN A 14 -5.51 8.71 4.88
CA ASN A 14 -6.25 8.04 3.82
C ASN A 14 -5.64 8.33 2.45
N ILE A 15 -5.22 9.57 2.22
CA ILE A 15 -4.57 9.95 0.97
C ILE A 15 -3.26 9.20 0.81
N LEU A 16 -2.45 9.12 1.86
CA LEU A 16 -1.19 8.41 1.82
C LEU A 16 -1.40 6.93 1.52
N LYS A 17 -2.44 6.34 2.10
CA LYS A 17 -2.76 4.95 1.85
C LYS A 17 -3.17 4.72 0.40
N SER A 18 -3.97 5.61 -0.15
CA SER A 18 -4.38 5.52 -1.55
C SER A 18 -3.18 5.63 -2.48
N GLU A 19 -2.26 6.54 -2.19
CA GLU A 19 -1.06 6.70 -2.99
C GLU A 19 -0.19 5.45 -2.93
N ARG A 20 -0.05 4.85 -1.74
CA ARG A 20 0.73 3.62 -1.61
C ARG A 20 0.13 2.50 -2.46
N LYS A 21 -1.18 2.34 -2.40
CA LYS A 21 -1.84 1.30 -3.19
C LYS A 21 -1.66 1.54 -4.68
N GLN A 22 -1.75 2.79 -5.09
CA GLN A 22 -1.56 3.16 -6.49
C GLN A 22 -0.15 2.80 -6.96
N LEU A 23 0.86 3.16 -6.17
CA LEU A 23 2.24 2.85 -6.50
C LEU A 23 2.49 1.35 -6.59
N ILE A 24 1.89 0.59 -5.68
CA ILE A 24 2.01 -0.86 -5.69
C ILE A 24 1.47 -1.42 -7.02
N LEU A 25 0.30 -0.97 -7.42
CA LEU A 25 -0.33 -1.46 -8.64
C LEU A 25 0.46 -1.05 -9.88
N GLU A 26 1.01 0.16 -9.88
CA GLU A 26 1.83 0.61 -11.00
C GLU A 26 3.10 -0.23 -11.13
N ARG A 27 3.72 -0.59 -10.01
CA ARG A 27 4.89 -1.44 -10.01
C ARG A 27 4.59 -2.82 -10.57
N ILE A 28 3.46 -3.38 -10.15
CA ILE A 28 3.06 -4.70 -10.63
C ILE A 28 2.79 -4.66 -12.12
N GLN A 29 2.16 -3.60 -12.60
CA GLN A 29 1.92 -3.44 -14.04
C GLN A 29 3.23 -3.35 -14.83
N ALA A 30 4.21 -2.66 -14.27
CA ALA A 30 5.48 -2.47 -14.96
C ALA A 30 6.35 -3.71 -14.93
N GLN A 31 6.37 -4.43 -13.81
CA GLN A 31 7.30 -5.55 -13.58
C GLN A 31 6.62 -6.91 -13.53
N GLN A 32 5.30 -6.92 -13.44
CA GLN A 32 4.46 -8.11 -13.31
C GLN A 32 4.63 -8.85 -11.99
N TYR A 33 5.63 -8.51 -11.22
CA TYR A 33 5.91 -9.08 -9.90
C TYR A 33 6.68 -8.06 -9.10
N VAL A 34 6.35 -7.92 -7.83
CA VAL A 34 7.08 -7.00 -6.96
C VAL A 34 7.35 -7.71 -5.64
N ARG A 35 8.53 -7.48 -5.08
CA ARG A 35 8.91 -8.08 -3.81
C ARG A 35 8.50 -7.18 -2.66
N LEU A 36 8.15 -7.81 -1.54
CA LEU A 36 7.77 -7.09 -0.33
C LEU A 36 8.87 -6.12 0.10
N GLU A 37 10.13 -6.59 0.08
CA GLU A 37 11.27 -5.78 0.46
C GLU A 37 11.39 -4.53 -0.39
N GLU A 38 11.16 -4.69 -1.68
CA GLU A 38 11.22 -3.58 -2.62
C GLU A 38 10.19 -2.52 -2.27
N LEU A 39 8.98 -2.96 -1.94
CA LEU A 39 7.91 -2.04 -1.59
C LEU A 39 8.19 -1.32 -0.28
N VAL A 40 8.77 -2.01 0.69
CA VAL A 40 9.15 -1.37 1.95
C VAL A 40 10.11 -0.21 1.69
N GLU A 41 11.08 -0.40 0.81
CA GLU A 41 12.02 0.66 0.48
C GLU A 41 11.37 1.80 -0.30
N ILE A 42 10.62 1.46 -1.33
CA ILE A 42 10.00 2.46 -2.19
C ILE A 42 8.99 3.30 -1.44
N LEU A 43 8.18 2.66 -0.61
CA LEU A 43 7.12 3.35 0.11
C LEU A 43 7.58 3.96 1.42
N GLU A 44 8.81 3.66 1.82
CA GLU A 44 9.40 4.17 3.06
C GLU A 44 8.48 3.93 4.25
N THR A 45 7.97 2.71 4.36
CA THR A 45 7.06 2.36 5.43
C THR A 45 7.42 0.98 5.97
N SER A 46 6.73 0.56 7.01
CA SER A 46 7.03 -0.71 7.66
C SER A 46 6.52 -1.90 6.84
N GLU A 47 7.14 -3.05 7.06
CA GLU A 47 6.73 -4.28 6.41
C GLU A 47 5.28 -4.63 6.70
N SER A 48 4.85 -4.45 7.96
CA SER A 48 3.48 -4.78 8.33
C SER A 48 2.47 -3.87 7.63
N THR A 49 2.83 -2.61 7.39
CA THR A 49 1.96 -1.70 6.65
C THR A 49 1.83 -2.16 5.19
N VAL A 50 2.96 -2.54 4.58
CA VAL A 50 2.94 -3.01 3.19
C VAL A 50 2.11 -4.29 3.09
N ARG A 51 2.29 -5.21 4.00
CA ARG A 51 1.51 -6.45 4.01
C ARG A 51 0.02 -6.19 4.09
N ARG A 52 -0.36 -5.24 4.93
CA ARG A 52 -1.77 -4.87 5.08
C ARG A 52 -2.31 -4.28 3.78
N ASP A 53 -1.54 -3.40 3.15
CA ASP A 53 -1.94 -2.80 1.87
C ASP A 53 -2.11 -3.87 0.81
N LEU A 54 -1.19 -4.83 0.76
CA LEU A 54 -1.27 -5.91 -0.21
C LEU A 54 -2.49 -6.80 0.04
N ASP A 55 -2.78 -7.09 1.31
CA ASP A 55 -3.95 -7.89 1.65
C ASP A 55 -5.23 -7.21 1.20
N GLU A 56 -5.31 -5.89 1.40
CA GLU A 56 -6.49 -5.13 1.00
C GLU A 56 -6.66 -5.14 -0.51
N LEU A 57 -5.56 -4.97 -1.24
CA LEU A 57 -5.61 -4.99 -2.70
C LEU A 57 -6.00 -6.37 -3.23
N GLU A 58 -5.53 -7.41 -2.57
CA GLU A 58 -5.91 -8.76 -2.95
C GLU A 58 -7.41 -8.98 -2.71
N ASN A 59 -7.92 -8.51 -1.58
CA ASN A 59 -9.35 -8.61 -1.29
C ASN A 59 -10.18 -7.83 -2.30
N GLU A 60 -9.61 -6.77 -2.86
CA GLU A 60 -10.29 -5.98 -3.90
C GLU A 60 -10.15 -6.61 -5.29
N GLY A 61 -9.41 -7.70 -5.39
CA GLY A 61 -9.22 -8.39 -6.66
C GLY A 61 -8.25 -7.70 -7.61
N LYS A 62 -7.41 -6.82 -7.10
CA LYS A 62 -6.50 -6.04 -7.93
C LYS A 62 -5.11 -6.65 -8.07
N LEU A 63 -4.77 -7.57 -7.20
CA LEU A 63 -3.50 -8.27 -7.28
C LEU A 63 -3.63 -9.62 -6.57
N ARG A 64 -2.58 -10.41 -6.66
CA ARG A 64 -2.52 -11.70 -5.99
C ARG A 64 -1.26 -11.78 -5.14
N ARG A 65 -1.43 -12.14 -3.87
CA ARG A 65 -0.30 -12.35 -2.98
C ARG A 65 0.42 -13.64 -3.35
N VAL A 66 1.74 -13.56 -3.43
CA VAL A 66 2.59 -14.73 -3.66
C VAL A 66 3.69 -14.72 -2.60
N HIS A 67 4.44 -15.80 -2.52
CA HIS A 67 5.50 -15.89 -1.51
C HIS A 67 6.52 -14.76 -1.71
N GLY A 68 6.66 -13.93 -0.72
CA GLY A 68 7.62 -12.85 -0.72
C GLY A 68 7.24 -11.61 -1.50
N GLY A 69 6.01 -11.52 -2.01
CA GLY A 69 5.61 -10.34 -2.78
C GLY A 69 4.19 -10.42 -3.31
N ALA A 70 3.98 -9.86 -4.51
CA ALA A 70 2.66 -9.83 -5.14
C ALA A 70 2.83 -9.77 -6.66
N GLU A 71 1.78 -10.20 -7.34
CA GLU A 71 1.76 -10.13 -8.80
C GLU A 71 0.38 -9.77 -9.33
#